data_6c49633dc4db65028bd85a6528a5ad94
#
_entry.id   6c49633dc4db65028bd85a6528a5ad94
#
_cell.length_a   1.000
_cell.length_b   1.000
_cell.length_c   1.000
_cell.angle_alpha   90.00
_cell.angle_beta   90.00
_cell.angle_gamma   90.00
#
_symmetry.space_group_name_H-M   'P 1'
#
loop_
_entity.id
_entity.type
_entity.pdbx_description
1 polymer ?
#
loop_
_entity_poly.entity_id
_entity_poly.type
_entity_poly.pdbx_seq_one_letter_code
_entity_poly.pdbx_strand_id
1 'polypeptide(L)'
;MDLKLVFRIAAVIAAINGLGLLFMGATFFAMANMTATPNLITVGQFTGVTVLFLALLQWRIPDIAGDAFSSLGQLFAIGYAMWFLIVGYHIMTGQAGGAAAYGNLVVEAVLAVLFYMQSKKSE
;
A
#
# COMPACT_ATOMS: atom_id res chain seq x y z
N MET A 1 -6.98 -18.07 -6.51
CA MET A 1 -6.45 -17.13 -5.49
C MET A 1 -7.48 -16.99 -4.36
N ASP A 2 -7.02 -16.98 -3.13
CA ASP A 2 -7.87 -16.78 -1.97
C ASP A 2 -7.47 -15.51 -1.20
N LEU A 3 -8.27 -15.12 -0.21
CA LEU A 3 -8.05 -13.91 0.57
C LEU A 3 -6.71 -13.95 1.32
N LYS A 4 -6.30 -15.13 1.81
CA LYS A 4 -4.99 -15.28 2.47
C LYS A 4 -3.84 -14.90 1.54
N LEU A 5 -3.90 -15.34 0.29
CA LEU A 5 -2.87 -15.02 -0.70
C LEU A 5 -2.86 -13.51 -1.01
N VAL A 6 -4.03 -12.89 -1.12
CA VAL A 6 -4.12 -11.43 -1.33
C VAL A 6 -3.43 -10.67 -0.19
N PHE A 7 -3.70 -11.04 1.06
CA PHE A 7 -3.02 -10.45 2.22
C PHE A 7 -1.50 -10.65 2.16
N ARG A 8 -1.04 -11.83 1.77
CA ARG A 8 0.40 -12.13 1.67
C ARG A 8 1.09 -11.31 0.58
N ILE A 9 0.47 -11.21 -0.59
CA ILE A 9 0.98 -10.38 -1.70
C ILE A 9 1.04 -8.90 -1.25
N ALA A 10 -0.03 -8.39 -0.68
CA ALA A 10 -0.08 -7.02 -0.20
C ALA A 10 0.98 -6.75 0.87
N ALA A 11 1.20 -7.70 1.78
CA ALA A 11 2.24 -7.59 2.81
C ALA A 11 3.64 -7.46 2.21
N VAL A 12 3.96 -8.27 1.21
CA VAL A 12 5.27 -8.20 0.53
C VAL A 12 5.45 -6.86 -0.17
N ILE A 13 4.44 -6.40 -0.89
CA ILE A 13 4.49 -5.09 -1.58
C ILE A 13 4.66 -3.96 -0.56
N ALA A 14 3.90 -3.97 0.53
CA ALA A 14 4.02 -2.99 1.59
C ALA A 14 5.41 -3.02 2.25
N ALA A 15 5.97 -4.21 2.47
CA ALA A 15 7.31 -4.35 3.04
C ALA A 15 8.37 -3.72 2.14
N ILE A 16 8.30 -3.95 0.83
CA ILE A 16 9.22 -3.35 -0.14
C ILE A 16 9.10 -1.82 -0.10
N ASN A 17 7.89 -1.30 -0.15
CA ASN A 17 7.65 0.14 -0.12
C ASN A 17 8.11 0.77 1.21
N GLY A 18 7.82 0.14 2.33
CA GLY A 18 8.21 0.63 3.64
C GLY A 18 9.71 0.66 3.82
N LEU A 19 10.42 -0.39 3.42
CA LEU A 19 11.88 -0.45 3.46
C LEU A 19 12.51 0.60 2.53
N GLY A 20 11.93 0.78 1.34
CA GLY A 20 12.40 1.80 0.40
C GLY A 20 12.28 3.21 0.96
N LEU A 21 11.13 3.55 1.55
CA LEU A 21 10.94 4.85 2.18
C LEU A 21 11.86 5.07 3.39
N LEU A 22 12.13 4.02 4.14
CA LEU A 22 12.97 4.10 5.34
C LEU A 22 14.47 4.27 4.99
N PHE A 23 14.95 3.52 4.00
CA PHE A 23 16.39 3.45 3.69
C PHE A 23 16.78 4.07 2.36
N MET A 24 15.85 4.24 1.42
CA MET A 24 16.11 4.74 0.07
C MET A 24 15.14 5.85 -0.31
N GLY A 25 14.80 6.72 0.65
CA GLY A 25 13.77 7.74 0.46
C GLY A 25 14.06 8.67 -0.71
N ALA A 26 15.29 9.15 -0.84
CA ALA A 26 15.66 10.05 -1.94
C ALA A 26 15.40 9.41 -3.31
N THR A 27 15.77 8.13 -3.48
CA THR A 27 15.54 7.38 -4.72
C THR A 27 14.05 7.20 -4.97
N PHE A 28 13.28 6.82 -3.97
CA PHE A 28 11.84 6.59 -4.11
C PHE A 28 11.10 7.87 -4.47
N PHE A 29 11.43 9.00 -3.83
CA PHE A 29 10.80 10.28 -4.16
C PHE A 29 11.18 10.76 -5.57
N ALA A 30 12.44 10.57 -5.99
CA ALA A 30 12.86 10.90 -7.34
C ALA A 30 12.09 10.09 -8.40
N MET A 31 11.81 8.81 -8.13
CA MET A 31 11.02 7.95 -9.02
C MET A 31 9.56 8.39 -9.13
N ALA A 32 9.07 9.15 -8.15
CA ALA A 32 7.72 9.74 -8.16
C ALA A 32 7.72 11.20 -8.66
N ASN A 33 8.82 11.67 -9.24
CA ASN A 33 9.02 13.04 -9.70
C ASN A 33 8.88 14.07 -8.57
N MET A 34 9.32 13.72 -7.37
CA MET A 34 9.30 14.59 -6.20
C MET A 34 10.73 14.96 -5.81
N THR A 35 10.94 16.23 -5.45
CA THR A 35 12.24 16.68 -4.95
C THR A 35 12.43 16.21 -3.50
N ALA A 36 13.47 15.41 -3.27
CA ALA A 36 13.78 14.91 -1.94
C ALA A 36 14.49 15.99 -1.11
N THR A 37 13.73 16.67 -0.27
CA THR A 37 14.29 17.59 0.74
C THR A 37 14.55 16.84 2.05
N PRO A 38 15.41 17.38 2.97
CA PRO A 38 15.61 16.73 4.26
C PRO A 38 14.31 16.50 5.05
N ASN A 39 13.38 17.45 5.01
CA ASN A 39 12.09 17.31 5.67
C ASN A 39 11.23 16.20 5.02
N LEU A 40 11.22 16.12 3.71
CA LEU A 40 10.47 15.09 3.00
C LEU A 40 11.04 13.69 3.31
N ILE A 41 12.37 13.57 3.35
CA ILE A 41 13.02 12.31 3.73
C ILE A 41 12.64 11.90 5.15
N THR A 42 12.63 12.84 6.10
CA THR A 42 12.21 12.56 7.47
C THR A 42 10.76 12.07 7.55
N VAL A 43 9.84 12.76 6.88
CA VAL A 43 8.42 12.35 6.79
C VAL A 43 8.31 10.99 6.09
N GLY A 44 9.12 10.76 5.07
CA GLY A 44 9.19 9.47 4.36
C GLY A 44 9.60 8.33 5.28
N GLN A 45 10.53 8.56 6.22
CA GLN A 45 10.95 7.55 7.18
C GLN A 45 9.81 7.20 8.17
N PHE A 46 9.09 8.20 8.68
CA PHE A 46 7.90 7.95 9.50
C PHE A 46 6.85 7.16 8.71
N THR A 47 6.59 7.54 7.48
CA THR A 47 5.67 6.82 6.60
C THR A 47 6.15 5.40 6.35
N GLY A 48 7.45 5.22 6.11
CA GLY A 48 8.06 3.91 5.90
C GLY A 48 7.83 2.96 7.07
N VAL A 49 8.01 3.42 8.30
CA VAL A 49 7.73 2.62 9.49
C VAL A 49 6.24 2.26 9.59
N THR A 50 5.36 3.21 9.28
CA THR A 50 3.91 2.96 9.26
C THR A 50 3.54 1.90 8.23
N VAL A 51 4.11 1.98 7.03
CA VAL A 51 3.88 1.01 5.95
C VAL A 51 4.45 -0.36 6.33
N LEU A 52 5.60 -0.43 6.99
CA LEU A 52 6.15 -1.68 7.51
C LEU A 52 5.23 -2.31 8.57
N PHE A 53 4.65 -1.48 9.43
CA PHE A 53 3.66 -1.97 10.40
C PHE A 53 2.42 -2.53 9.68
N LEU A 54 1.94 -1.86 8.65
CA LEU A 54 0.84 -2.40 7.83
C LEU A 54 1.24 -3.72 7.15
N ALA A 55 2.48 -3.83 6.67
CA ALA A 55 2.99 -5.09 6.11
C ALA A 55 2.94 -6.22 7.13
N LEU A 56 3.36 -5.95 8.36
CA LEU A 56 3.31 -6.92 9.45
C LEU A 56 1.88 -7.36 9.75
N LEU A 57 0.95 -6.41 9.84
CA LEU A 57 -0.47 -6.71 10.04
C LEU A 57 -1.02 -7.57 8.90
N GLN A 58 -0.77 -7.19 7.67
CA GLN A 58 -1.25 -7.94 6.50
C GLN A 58 -0.69 -9.37 6.48
N TRP A 59 0.55 -9.55 6.89
CA TRP A 59 1.15 -10.88 6.94
C TRP A 59 0.50 -11.76 8.02
N ARG A 60 0.17 -11.18 9.17
CA ARG A 60 -0.33 -11.92 10.33
C ARG A 60 -1.84 -12.10 10.36
N ILE A 61 -2.62 -11.18 9.80
CA ILE A 61 -4.08 -11.20 9.83
C ILE A 61 -4.66 -12.56 9.40
N PRO A 62 -4.20 -13.19 8.29
CA PRO A 62 -4.77 -14.48 7.90
C PRO A 62 -4.67 -15.58 8.95
N ASP A 63 -3.67 -15.50 9.82
CA ASP A 63 -3.41 -16.54 10.83
C ASP A 63 -4.14 -16.28 12.14
N ILE A 64 -4.57 -15.04 12.40
CA ILE A 64 -5.11 -14.64 13.70
C ILE A 64 -6.54 -14.07 13.66
N ALA A 65 -7.07 -13.78 12.48
CA ALA A 65 -8.34 -13.06 12.36
C ALA A 65 -9.58 -13.89 12.72
N GLY A 66 -9.51 -15.20 12.55
CA GLY A 66 -10.67 -16.06 12.80
C GLY A 66 -11.88 -15.60 11.98
N ASP A 67 -13.04 -15.42 12.64
CA ASP A 67 -14.31 -15.05 12.00
C ASP A 67 -14.30 -13.60 11.46
N ALA A 68 -13.35 -12.78 11.88
CA ALA A 68 -13.22 -11.40 11.39
C ALA A 68 -12.46 -11.29 10.04
N PHE A 69 -12.00 -12.40 9.49
CA PHE A 69 -11.11 -12.39 8.33
C PHE A 69 -11.71 -11.69 7.12
N SER A 70 -12.95 -12.05 6.75
CA SER A 70 -13.65 -11.41 5.63
C SER A 70 -13.84 -9.91 5.85
N SER A 71 -14.27 -9.52 7.04
CA SER A 71 -14.48 -8.11 7.40
C SER A 71 -13.17 -7.30 7.32
N LEU A 72 -12.07 -7.89 7.77
CA LEU A 72 -10.76 -7.25 7.65
C LEU A 72 -10.34 -7.11 6.19
N GLY A 73 -10.60 -8.11 5.35
CA GLY A 73 -10.37 -7.99 3.91
C GLY A 73 -11.14 -6.84 3.28
N GLN A 74 -12.39 -6.63 3.68
CA GLN A 74 -13.20 -5.50 3.20
C GLN A 74 -12.62 -4.15 3.66
N LEU A 75 -12.13 -4.06 4.89
CA LEU A 75 -11.46 -2.85 5.37
C LEU A 75 -10.19 -2.54 4.57
N PHE A 76 -9.40 -3.55 4.25
CA PHE A 76 -8.22 -3.35 3.41
C PHE A 76 -8.59 -2.96 1.97
N ALA A 77 -9.70 -3.48 1.42
CA ALA A 77 -10.21 -3.01 0.13
C ALA A 77 -10.50 -1.50 0.17
N ILE A 78 -11.16 -1.03 1.22
CA ILE A 78 -11.44 0.39 1.42
C ILE A 78 -10.13 1.18 1.54
N GLY A 79 -9.18 0.70 2.34
CA GLY A 79 -7.89 1.35 2.54
C GLY A 79 -7.11 1.52 1.23
N TYR A 80 -7.04 0.47 0.42
CA TYR A 80 -6.38 0.56 -0.89
C TYR A 80 -7.14 1.46 -1.86
N ALA A 81 -8.46 1.50 -1.81
CA ALA A 81 -9.25 2.44 -2.59
C ALA A 81 -8.94 3.89 -2.18
N MET A 82 -8.78 4.17 -0.88
CA MET A 82 -8.39 5.48 -0.39
C MET A 82 -6.99 5.88 -0.91
N TRP A 83 -6.03 4.97 -0.87
CA TRP A 83 -4.70 5.19 -1.44
C TRP A 83 -4.77 5.47 -2.94
N PHE A 84 -5.57 4.70 -3.68
CA PHE A 84 -5.79 4.92 -5.11
C PHE A 84 -6.30 6.34 -5.37
N LEU A 85 -7.27 6.81 -4.59
CA LEU A 85 -7.86 8.12 -4.78
C LEU A 85 -6.85 9.24 -4.52
N ILE A 86 -6.07 9.16 -3.44
CA ILE A 86 -5.10 10.23 -3.13
C ILE A 86 -3.92 10.25 -4.10
N VAL A 87 -3.42 9.08 -4.51
CA VAL A 87 -2.35 9.02 -5.51
C VAL A 87 -2.85 9.54 -6.85
N GLY A 88 -4.06 9.14 -7.27
CA GLY A 88 -4.69 9.64 -8.49
C GLY A 88 -4.87 11.16 -8.48
N TYR A 89 -5.31 11.72 -7.35
CA TYR A 89 -5.44 13.16 -7.18
C TYR A 89 -4.10 13.88 -7.38
N HIS A 90 -3.03 13.39 -6.76
CA HIS A 90 -1.72 14.02 -6.88
C HIS A 90 -1.09 13.87 -8.26
N ILE A 91 -1.38 12.77 -8.97
CA ILE A 91 -0.99 12.64 -10.38
C ILE A 91 -1.72 13.67 -11.23
N MET A 92 -3.04 13.82 -11.05
CA MET A 92 -3.86 14.75 -11.83
C MET A 92 -3.48 16.22 -11.59
N THR A 93 -3.05 16.55 -10.38
CA THR A 93 -2.65 17.93 -10.02
C THR A 93 -1.16 18.20 -10.23
N GLY A 94 -0.41 17.22 -10.72
CA GLY A 94 1.02 17.38 -11.04
C GLY A 94 1.97 17.32 -9.85
N GLN A 95 1.49 16.92 -8.66
CA GLN A 95 2.34 16.81 -7.46
C GLN A 95 3.18 15.56 -7.44
N ALA A 96 2.76 14.50 -8.12
CA ALA A 96 3.47 13.25 -8.23
C ALA A 96 3.32 12.72 -9.66
N GLY A 97 4.24 11.87 -10.07
CA GLY A 97 4.24 11.29 -11.41
C GLY A 97 5.30 10.21 -11.54
N GLY A 98 5.66 9.90 -12.79
CA GLY A 98 6.68 8.91 -13.09
C GLY A 98 6.28 7.48 -12.78
N ALA A 99 7.24 6.57 -12.94
CA ALA A 99 7.01 5.14 -12.81
C ALA A 99 6.50 4.75 -11.41
N ALA A 100 7.01 5.39 -10.36
CA ALA A 100 6.60 5.05 -8.99
C ALA A 100 5.15 5.42 -8.72
N ALA A 101 4.70 6.62 -9.12
CA ALA A 101 3.33 7.06 -8.87
C ALA A 101 2.33 6.23 -9.68
N TYR A 102 2.58 6.03 -10.97
CA TYR A 102 1.70 5.21 -11.83
C TYR A 102 1.71 3.75 -11.42
N GLY A 103 2.87 3.21 -11.06
CA GLY A 103 2.98 1.84 -10.56
C GLY A 103 2.18 1.63 -9.28
N ASN A 104 2.28 2.54 -8.33
CA ASN A 104 1.49 2.50 -7.10
C ASN A 104 0.00 2.61 -7.39
N LEU A 105 -0.40 3.49 -8.31
CA LEU A 105 -1.81 3.66 -8.68
C LEU A 105 -2.40 2.34 -9.18
N VAL A 106 -1.69 1.63 -10.06
CA VAL A 106 -2.14 0.34 -10.61
C VAL A 106 -2.19 -0.72 -9.51
N VAL A 107 -1.16 -0.82 -8.69
CA VAL A 107 -1.09 -1.81 -7.59
C VAL A 107 -2.23 -1.59 -6.61
N GLU A 108 -2.50 -0.35 -6.23
CA GLU A 108 -3.56 -0.01 -5.28
C GLU A 108 -4.94 -0.35 -5.85
N ALA A 109 -5.19 -0.07 -7.13
CA ALA A 109 -6.43 -0.44 -7.79
C ALA A 109 -6.63 -1.96 -7.82
N VAL A 110 -5.59 -2.70 -8.20
CA VAL A 110 -5.63 -4.17 -8.27
C VAL A 110 -5.85 -4.76 -6.87
N LEU A 111 -5.13 -4.29 -5.87
CA LEU A 111 -5.28 -4.79 -4.50
C LEU A 111 -6.67 -4.46 -3.93
N ALA A 112 -7.20 -3.26 -4.17
CA ALA A 112 -8.55 -2.91 -3.74
C ALA A 112 -9.59 -3.87 -4.31
N VAL A 113 -9.50 -4.16 -5.60
CA VAL A 113 -10.42 -5.10 -6.28
C VAL A 113 -10.25 -6.52 -5.75
N LEU A 114 -9.01 -6.99 -5.61
CA LEU A 114 -8.75 -8.35 -5.12
C LEU A 114 -9.20 -8.54 -3.67
N PHE A 115 -8.93 -7.59 -2.80
CA PHE A 115 -9.43 -7.65 -1.42
C PHE A 115 -10.95 -7.68 -1.36
N TYR A 116 -11.61 -6.85 -2.15
CA TYR A 116 -13.07 -6.82 -2.20
C TYR A 116 -13.64 -8.17 -2.68
N MET A 117 -13.16 -8.63 -3.84
CA MET A 117 -13.68 -9.87 -4.46
C MET A 117 -13.42 -11.10 -3.59
N GLN A 118 -12.22 -11.25 -3.06
CA GLN A 118 -11.87 -12.42 -2.26
C GLN A 118 -12.51 -12.38 -0.87
N SER A 119 -12.75 -11.19 -0.32
CA SER A 119 -13.51 -11.03 0.93
C SER A 119 -14.95 -11.50 0.76
N LYS A 120 -15.58 -11.18 -0.35
CA LYS A 120 -16.94 -11.63 -0.66
C LYS A 120 -17.02 -13.15 -0.75
N LYS A 121 -16.02 -13.80 -1.35
CA LYS A 121 -15.98 -15.26 -1.45
C LYS A 121 -15.73 -15.95 -0.11
N SER A 122 -15.11 -15.23 0.85
CA SER A 122 -14.76 -15.76 2.18
C SER A 122 -15.87 -15.59 3.20
N GLU A 123 -16.96 -14.92 2.85
CA GLU A 123 -18.12 -14.76 3.72
C GLU A 123 -18.88 -16.07 3.94
#